data_4b32071eaadabb660a5846815642be74
#
_entry.id   4b32071eaadabb660a5846815642be74
#
_cell.length_a   1.000
_cell.length_b   1.000
_cell.length_c   1.000
_cell.angle_alpha   90.00
_cell.angle_beta   90.00
_cell.angle_gamma   90.00
#
_symmetry.space_group_name_H-M   'P 1'
#
loop_
_entity.id
_entity.type
_entity.pdbx_description
1 polymer ?
#
loop_
_entity_poly.entity_id
_entity_poly.type
_entity_poly.pdbx_seq_one_letter_code
_entity_poly.pdbx_strand_id
1 'polypeptide(L)'
;MALTALAHLLLPAIVRSDGTEAGGREVFLRAVPGSVYMVLCVALLACACGLVARARESHRLALAAVRPVSAGALLFGPLLALVAVAALVLAFNAGLTCARGGWTDCRHVYAPELDPPEKAARQMLQEILANTNTPQEVRSAPRHRLLSILIGREVDRYESIPPGRDMAWPFPDEAASVPEGVVARIRFSTQFNMRASLSGVVTLGPWSAVVSNNTQSVLEIPLSRPPDQGAGWDAKLKFRNTGKSTVMLRPRRDVEVLTPADSFGMNMLRATCEMLCVVTFLCAFGLFLSTALSRPVAVFTALVALVVTEMAPAVLEQYPETLDLPLSDRIGLWLSRGVAFATSAVSGPQPVSDLATGTCVEWSALGHAALVDAVVAPLVLLSLAAYLVRRRASASRG
;
A
#
# COMPACT_ATOMS: atom_id res chain seq x y z
N MET A 1 16.44 -9.70 17.75
CA MET A 1 16.01 -11.07 18.06
C MET A 1 15.15 -11.14 19.33
N ALA A 2 15.65 -10.77 20.54
CA ALA A 2 14.83 -10.80 21.77
C ALA A 2 13.55 -9.96 21.68
N LEU A 3 13.61 -8.74 21.18
CA LEU A 3 12.43 -7.88 20.97
C LEU A 3 11.44 -8.48 19.95
N THR A 4 11.95 -9.12 18.89
CA THR A 4 11.09 -9.80 17.91
C THR A 4 10.36 -10.99 18.55
N ALA A 5 11.07 -11.82 19.32
CA ALA A 5 10.46 -12.92 20.06
C ALA A 5 9.43 -12.44 21.08
N LEU A 6 9.74 -11.35 21.80
CA LEU A 6 8.81 -10.72 22.74
C LEU A 6 7.55 -10.18 22.04
N ALA A 7 7.69 -9.56 20.88
CA ALA A 7 6.55 -9.09 20.08
C ALA A 7 5.64 -10.26 19.70
N HIS A 8 6.20 -11.38 19.24
CA HIS A 8 5.44 -12.59 18.91
C HIS A 8 4.71 -13.22 20.10
N LEU A 9 5.21 -13.01 21.34
CA LEU A 9 4.59 -13.52 22.57
C LEU A 9 3.51 -12.58 23.10
N LEU A 10 3.78 -11.28 23.17
CA LEU A 10 2.93 -10.31 23.87
C LEU A 10 1.84 -9.70 22.99
N LEU A 11 2.15 -9.32 21.74
CA LEU A 11 1.18 -8.63 20.89
C LEU A 11 -0.11 -9.42 20.63
N PRO A 12 -0.08 -10.74 20.40
CA PRO A 12 -1.30 -11.53 20.20
C PRO A 12 -2.22 -11.55 21.43
N ALA A 13 -1.67 -11.35 22.62
CA ALA A 13 -2.46 -11.31 23.86
C ALA A 13 -3.16 -9.94 24.07
N ILE A 14 -2.62 -8.88 23.47
CA ILE A 14 -3.10 -7.50 23.64
C ILE A 14 -4.09 -7.13 22.53
N VAL A 15 -3.82 -7.57 21.31
CA VAL A 15 -4.61 -7.19 20.13
C VAL A 15 -5.84 -8.09 20.02
N ARG A 16 -7.02 -7.49 20.01
CA ARG A 16 -8.29 -8.18 19.85
C ARG A 16 -8.70 -8.22 18.38
N SER A 17 -9.09 -9.39 17.90
CA SER A 17 -9.72 -9.57 16.60
C SER A 17 -11.25 -9.40 16.71
N ASP A 18 -11.91 -9.35 15.55
CA ASP A 18 -13.37 -9.32 15.42
C ASP A 18 -14.05 -10.66 15.78
N GLY A 19 -13.27 -11.65 16.19
CA GLY A 19 -13.74 -13.00 16.52
C GLY A 19 -13.76 -13.96 15.33
N THR A 20 -13.36 -13.50 14.15
CA THR A 20 -13.21 -14.37 12.96
C THR A 20 -11.78 -14.87 12.84
N GLU A 21 -11.60 -16.06 12.22
CA GLU A 21 -10.26 -16.58 11.94
C GLU A 21 -9.50 -15.69 10.94
N ALA A 22 -10.20 -15.18 9.91
CA ALA A 22 -9.61 -14.29 8.93
C ALA A 22 -9.18 -12.95 9.55
N GLY A 23 -10.07 -12.31 10.33
CA GLY A 23 -9.74 -11.10 11.05
C GLY A 23 -8.64 -11.30 12.09
N GLY A 24 -8.63 -12.45 12.78
CA GLY A 24 -7.55 -12.82 13.72
C GLY A 24 -6.19 -12.92 13.03
N ARG A 25 -6.13 -13.51 11.84
CA ARG A 25 -4.91 -13.60 11.02
C ARG A 25 -4.45 -12.24 10.52
N GLU A 26 -5.38 -11.46 9.96
CA GLU A 26 -5.06 -10.12 9.46
C GLU A 26 -4.49 -9.24 10.56
N VAL A 27 -5.16 -9.20 11.71
CA VAL A 27 -4.74 -8.42 12.88
C VAL A 27 -3.36 -8.88 13.37
N PHE A 28 -3.12 -10.20 13.45
CA PHE A 28 -1.82 -10.74 13.87
C PHE A 28 -0.71 -10.35 12.91
N LEU A 29 -0.89 -10.58 11.60
CA LEU A 29 0.14 -10.29 10.59
C LEU A 29 0.44 -8.80 10.49
N ARG A 30 -0.56 -7.94 10.66
CA ARG A 30 -0.38 -6.50 10.70
C ARG A 30 0.31 -6.04 11.99
N ALA A 31 -0.10 -6.56 13.15
CA ALA A 31 0.42 -6.13 14.44
C ALA A 31 1.83 -6.67 14.71
N VAL A 32 2.11 -7.96 14.50
CA VAL A 32 3.38 -8.58 14.89
C VAL A 32 4.47 -8.36 13.85
N PRO A 33 4.43 -8.94 12.64
CA PRO A 33 5.44 -8.68 11.63
C PRO A 33 5.54 -7.22 11.24
N GLY A 34 4.40 -6.51 11.17
CA GLY A 34 4.36 -5.10 10.81
C GLY A 34 5.04 -4.19 11.83
N SER A 35 4.81 -4.39 13.13
CA SER A 35 5.47 -3.60 14.16
C SER A 35 6.98 -3.88 14.21
N VAL A 36 7.41 -5.12 14.04
CA VAL A 36 8.84 -5.48 13.95
C VAL A 36 9.49 -4.78 12.76
N TYR A 37 8.85 -4.81 11.59
CA TYR A 37 9.32 -4.14 10.40
C TYR A 37 9.41 -2.61 10.59
N MET A 38 8.36 -1.97 11.13
CA MET A 38 8.34 -0.52 11.37
C MET A 38 9.44 -0.08 12.35
N VAL A 39 9.59 -0.81 13.48
CA VAL A 39 10.66 -0.53 14.45
C VAL A 39 12.03 -0.71 13.80
N LEU A 40 12.20 -1.72 12.97
CA LEU A 40 13.45 -1.96 12.24
C LEU A 40 13.76 -0.81 11.27
N CYS A 41 12.80 -0.34 10.50
CA CYS A 41 12.95 0.80 9.59
C CYS A 41 13.41 2.05 10.34
N VAL A 42 12.72 2.43 11.42
CA VAL A 42 13.06 3.61 12.22
C VAL A 42 14.43 3.47 12.88
N ALA A 43 14.73 2.31 13.47
CA ALA A 43 16.00 2.07 14.16
C ALA A 43 17.19 2.12 13.19
N LEU A 44 17.08 1.45 12.04
CA LEU A 44 18.16 1.41 11.04
C LEU A 44 18.35 2.76 10.36
N LEU A 45 17.25 3.47 10.05
CA LEU A 45 17.30 4.83 9.53
C LEU A 45 18.02 5.79 10.52
N ALA A 46 17.68 5.75 11.80
CA ALA A 46 18.35 6.54 12.84
C ALA A 46 19.82 6.15 13.01
N CYS A 47 20.15 4.85 12.95
CA CYS A 47 21.54 4.38 12.95
C CYS A 47 22.31 4.91 11.74
N ALA A 48 21.75 4.79 10.53
CA ALA A 48 22.34 5.26 9.28
C ALA A 48 22.65 6.77 9.34
N CYS A 49 21.67 7.57 9.82
CA CYS A 49 21.85 9.01 10.05
C CYS A 49 22.96 9.34 11.05
N GLY A 50 23.24 8.44 12.00
CA GLY A 50 24.27 8.66 13.01
C GLY A 50 25.69 8.24 12.61
N LEU A 51 25.85 7.32 11.67
CA LEU A 51 27.13 6.68 11.38
C LEU A 51 28.19 7.64 10.82
N VAL A 52 27.89 8.33 9.73
CA VAL A 52 28.83 9.26 9.08
C VAL A 52 28.99 10.54 9.88
N ALA A 53 27.90 11.06 10.49
CA ALA A 53 27.94 12.22 11.33
C ALA A 53 28.90 12.02 12.55
N ARG A 54 28.79 10.85 13.22
CA ARG A 54 29.69 10.50 14.34
C ARG A 54 31.15 10.34 13.89
N ALA A 55 31.37 9.70 12.71
CA ALA A 55 32.71 9.56 12.15
C ALA A 55 33.34 10.92 11.80
N ARG A 56 32.52 11.90 11.39
CA ARG A 56 32.94 13.29 11.15
C ARG A 56 33.30 14.01 12.47
N GLU A 57 32.43 13.94 13.47
CA GLU A 57 32.61 14.57 14.77
C GLU A 57 33.85 14.03 15.51
N SER A 58 34.17 12.76 15.37
CA SER A 58 35.35 12.11 15.96
C SER A 58 36.63 12.23 15.14
N HIS A 59 36.67 13.08 14.11
CA HIS A 59 37.79 13.25 13.17
C HIS A 59 38.28 11.97 12.48
N ARG A 60 37.58 10.85 12.61
CA ARG A 60 37.91 9.55 11.96
C ARG A 60 37.87 9.64 10.44
N LEU A 61 37.01 10.51 9.89
CA LEU A 61 36.97 10.79 8.45
C LEU A 61 38.28 11.44 7.97
N ALA A 62 38.88 12.33 8.74
CA ALA A 62 40.18 12.94 8.42
C ALA A 62 41.29 11.88 8.42
N LEU A 63 41.28 10.95 9.39
CA LEU A 63 42.24 9.84 9.44
C LEU A 63 42.00 8.84 8.29
N ALA A 64 40.75 8.61 7.89
CA ALA A 64 40.42 7.76 6.73
C ALA A 64 40.86 8.41 5.40
N ALA A 65 40.85 9.74 5.29
CA ALA A 65 41.32 10.46 4.12
C ALA A 65 42.87 10.38 3.89
N VAL A 66 43.61 10.03 4.92
CA VAL A 66 45.06 9.76 4.82
C VAL A 66 45.35 8.35 4.32
N ARG A 67 44.40 7.44 4.45
CA ARG A 67 44.52 6.06 3.92
C ARG A 67 43.97 6.02 2.47
N PRO A 68 44.47 5.13 1.59
CA PRO A 68 43.98 5.00 0.22
C PRO A 68 42.61 4.28 0.14
N VAL A 69 41.64 4.71 0.97
CA VAL A 69 40.28 4.17 0.98
C VAL A 69 39.39 5.09 0.17
N SER A 70 38.71 4.56 -0.83
CA SER A 70 37.78 5.35 -1.63
C SER A 70 36.58 5.83 -0.79
N ALA A 71 36.12 7.06 -1.05
CA ALA A 71 34.91 7.58 -0.38
C ALA A 71 33.67 6.64 -0.54
N GLY A 72 33.61 5.91 -1.65
CA GLY A 72 32.60 4.88 -1.87
C GLY A 72 32.71 3.75 -0.86
N ALA A 73 33.89 3.18 -0.64
CA ALA A 73 34.07 2.07 0.31
C ALA A 73 33.69 2.46 1.75
N LEU A 74 33.90 3.73 2.14
CA LEU A 74 33.50 4.26 3.44
C LEU A 74 31.98 4.30 3.65
N LEU A 75 31.20 4.34 2.58
CA LEU A 75 29.74 4.40 2.63
C LEU A 75 29.11 3.02 2.37
N PHE A 76 29.68 2.22 1.47
CA PHE A 76 29.18 0.88 1.17
C PHE A 76 29.35 -0.10 2.33
N GLY A 77 30.45 -0.05 3.08
CA GLY A 77 30.68 -0.92 4.24
C GLY A 77 29.56 -0.81 5.28
N PRO A 78 29.28 0.40 5.80
CA PRO A 78 28.15 0.61 6.70
C PRO A 78 26.80 0.21 6.12
N LEU A 79 26.52 0.51 4.84
CA LEU A 79 25.28 0.09 4.19
C LEU A 79 25.12 -1.43 4.23
N LEU A 80 26.12 -2.17 3.79
CA LEU A 80 26.09 -3.63 3.79
C LEU A 80 25.90 -4.21 5.20
N ALA A 81 26.54 -3.62 6.20
CA ALA A 81 26.38 -4.04 7.59
C ALA A 81 24.94 -3.84 8.09
N LEU A 82 24.33 -2.67 7.80
CA LEU A 82 22.94 -2.39 8.16
C LEU A 82 21.96 -3.33 7.43
N VAL A 83 22.17 -3.57 6.15
CA VAL A 83 21.35 -4.47 5.35
C VAL A 83 21.48 -5.92 5.84
N ALA A 84 22.69 -6.37 6.22
CA ALA A 84 22.89 -7.69 6.80
C ALA A 84 22.13 -7.87 8.13
N VAL A 85 22.16 -6.86 8.99
CA VAL A 85 21.38 -6.86 10.24
C VAL A 85 19.88 -6.89 9.94
N ALA A 86 19.43 -6.09 8.96
CA ALA A 86 18.03 -6.11 8.54
C ALA A 86 17.60 -7.50 8.03
N ALA A 87 18.39 -8.09 7.15
CA ALA A 87 18.13 -9.41 6.61
C ALA A 87 18.01 -10.49 7.70
N LEU A 88 18.91 -10.47 8.69
CA LEU A 88 18.86 -11.40 9.81
C LEU A 88 17.60 -11.22 10.67
N VAL A 89 17.21 -9.99 10.97
CA VAL A 89 16.02 -9.70 11.78
C VAL A 89 14.75 -10.08 11.01
N LEU A 90 14.66 -9.72 9.73
CA LEU A 90 13.51 -10.03 8.89
C LEU A 90 13.37 -11.53 8.65
N ALA A 91 14.47 -12.23 8.37
CA ALA A 91 14.46 -13.68 8.21
C ALA A 91 14.02 -14.41 9.50
N PHE A 92 14.51 -13.95 10.66
CA PHE A 92 14.08 -14.48 11.96
C PHE A 92 12.59 -14.22 12.23
N ASN A 93 12.10 -13.00 11.91
CA ASN A 93 10.69 -12.64 12.03
C ASN A 93 9.81 -13.53 11.11
N ALA A 94 10.21 -13.70 9.86
CA ALA A 94 9.53 -14.55 8.89
C ALA A 94 9.50 -16.02 9.37
N GLY A 95 10.63 -16.52 9.85
CA GLY A 95 10.73 -17.88 10.40
C GLY A 95 9.80 -18.13 11.58
N LEU A 96 9.73 -17.19 12.54
CA LEU A 96 8.79 -17.27 13.67
C LEU A 96 7.33 -17.21 13.22
N THR A 97 7.04 -16.35 12.24
CA THR A 97 5.68 -16.23 11.69
C THR A 97 5.26 -17.54 10.99
N CYS A 98 6.12 -18.10 10.14
CA CYS A 98 5.85 -19.37 9.47
C CYS A 98 5.73 -20.54 10.44
N ALA A 99 6.60 -20.59 11.48
CA ALA A 99 6.60 -21.66 12.48
C ALA A 99 5.33 -21.70 13.34
N ARG A 100 4.60 -20.58 13.46
CA ARG A 100 3.33 -20.54 14.17
C ARG A 100 2.25 -21.40 13.50
N GLY A 101 2.32 -21.55 12.17
CA GLY A 101 1.37 -22.37 11.39
C GLY A 101 -0.05 -21.79 11.31
N GLY A 102 -0.97 -22.54 10.72
CA GLY A 102 -2.37 -22.12 10.59
C GLY A 102 -2.63 -21.08 9.52
N TRP A 103 -1.68 -20.84 8.61
CA TRP A 103 -1.79 -19.89 7.54
C TRP A 103 -2.51 -20.47 6.33
N THR A 104 -3.37 -19.67 5.71
CA THR A 104 -3.95 -19.99 4.40
C THR A 104 -3.02 -19.56 3.28
N ASP A 105 -3.08 -20.27 2.17
CA ASP A 105 -2.38 -19.90 0.95
C ASP A 105 -2.75 -18.49 0.51
N CYS A 106 -1.81 -17.82 -0.13
CA CYS A 106 -2.06 -16.47 -0.63
C CYS A 106 -2.94 -16.51 -1.90
N ARG A 107 -3.56 -15.38 -2.17
CA ARG A 107 -4.55 -15.26 -3.24
C ARG A 107 -4.22 -14.07 -4.14
N HIS A 108 -4.44 -14.24 -5.44
CA HIS A 108 -4.51 -13.11 -6.34
C HIS A 108 -5.78 -12.33 -6.08
N VAL A 109 -5.67 -11.00 -6.08
CA VAL A 109 -6.78 -10.09 -5.87
C VAL A 109 -7.12 -9.41 -7.18
N TYR A 110 -8.36 -9.57 -7.59
CA TYR A 110 -8.93 -8.85 -8.73
C TYR A 110 -9.88 -7.80 -8.21
N ALA A 111 -9.67 -6.56 -8.66
CA ALA A 111 -10.58 -5.45 -8.43
C ALA A 111 -11.55 -5.32 -9.62
N PRO A 112 -12.75 -4.72 -9.41
CA PRO A 112 -13.67 -4.47 -10.50
C PRO A 112 -13.08 -3.51 -11.54
N GLU A 113 -13.28 -3.83 -12.81
CA GLU A 113 -12.95 -2.97 -13.95
C GLU A 113 -14.03 -1.91 -14.14
N LEU A 114 -13.92 -0.84 -13.39
CA LEU A 114 -14.84 0.29 -13.50
C LEU A 114 -14.15 1.46 -14.20
N ASP A 115 -14.86 2.11 -15.12
CA ASP A 115 -14.40 3.39 -15.63
C ASP A 115 -14.24 4.39 -14.48
N PRO A 116 -13.17 5.21 -14.48
CA PRO A 116 -13.01 6.26 -13.50
C PRO A 116 -14.25 7.16 -13.44
N PRO A 117 -14.81 7.46 -12.27
CA PRO A 117 -16.01 8.31 -12.16
C PRO A 117 -15.79 9.68 -12.81
N GLU A 118 -14.54 10.14 -12.90
CA GLU A 118 -14.17 11.36 -13.61
C GLU A 118 -14.44 11.29 -15.12
N LYS A 119 -14.26 10.11 -15.74
CA LYS A 119 -14.51 9.93 -17.20
C LYS A 119 -15.99 10.09 -17.50
N ALA A 120 -16.86 9.43 -16.74
CA ALA A 120 -18.31 9.54 -16.85
C ALA A 120 -18.79 10.99 -16.54
N ALA A 121 -18.26 11.58 -15.46
CA ALA A 121 -18.58 12.95 -15.07
C ALA A 121 -18.18 13.98 -16.15
N ARG A 122 -17.03 13.79 -16.81
CA ARG A 122 -16.62 14.66 -17.94
C ARG A 122 -17.54 14.53 -19.14
N GLN A 123 -17.95 13.32 -19.48
CA GLN A 123 -18.93 13.11 -20.57
C GLN A 123 -20.25 13.81 -20.24
N MET A 124 -20.79 13.63 -19.03
CA MET A 124 -21.98 14.33 -18.58
C MET A 124 -21.82 15.86 -18.59
N LEU A 125 -20.66 16.37 -18.15
CA LEU A 125 -20.37 17.79 -18.20
C LEU A 125 -20.39 18.33 -19.64
N GLN A 126 -19.82 17.61 -20.60
CA GLN A 126 -19.86 17.96 -22.02
C GLN A 126 -21.30 17.96 -22.54
N GLU A 127 -22.10 16.97 -22.19
CA GLU A 127 -23.52 16.90 -22.56
C GLU A 127 -24.34 18.07 -21.97
N ILE A 128 -24.12 18.40 -20.69
CA ILE A 128 -24.78 19.52 -20.02
C ILE A 128 -24.40 20.85 -20.69
N LEU A 129 -23.14 21.04 -21.06
CA LEU A 129 -22.67 22.26 -21.73
C LEU A 129 -23.13 22.36 -23.18
N ALA A 130 -23.29 21.24 -23.88
CA ALA A 130 -23.78 21.16 -25.27
C ALA A 130 -25.30 21.32 -25.34
N ASN A 131 -26.02 20.96 -24.28
CA ASN A 131 -27.49 21.04 -24.29
C ASN A 131 -27.98 22.47 -24.16
N THR A 132 -28.66 22.97 -25.22
CA THR A 132 -29.22 24.32 -25.28
C THR A 132 -30.28 24.60 -24.24
N ASN A 133 -30.95 23.57 -23.72
CA ASN A 133 -32.03 23.70 -22.71
C ASN A 133 -31.49 23.78 -21.27
N THR A 134 -30.18 23.68 -21.06
CA THR A 134 -29.56 23.80 -19.73
C THR A 134 -29.68 25.25 -19.23
N PRO A 135 -30.17 25.49 -18.00
CA PRO A 135 -30.27 26.83 -17.43
C PRO A 135 -28.94 27.59 -17.50
N GLN A 136 -29.03 28.90 -17.78
CA GLN A 136 -27.84 29.74 -17.95
C GLN A 136 -26.98 29.79 -16.68
N GLU A 137 -27.60 29.69 -15.50
CA GLU A 137 -26.91 29.63 -14.20
C GLU A 137 -25.96 28.42 -14.11
N VAL A 138 -26.39 27.26 -14.59
CA VAL A 138 -25.57 26.04 -14.62
C VAL A 138 -24.44 26.17 -15.63
N ARG A 139 -24.70 26.79 -16.80
CA ARG A 139 -23.64 26.99 -17.82
C ARG A 139 -22.57 27.99 -17.38
N SER A 140 -22.95 28.99 -16.59
CA SER A 140 -22.06 30.04 -16.07
C SER A 140 -21.30 29.58 -14.80
N ALA A 141 -21.70 28.46 -14.19
CA ALA A 141 -21.04 27.94 -13.00
C ALA A 141 -19.60 27.51 -13.30
N PRO A 142 -18.67 27.67 -12.36
CA PRO A 142 -17.28 27.22 -12.54
C PRO A 142 -17.22 25.72 -12.88
N ARG A 143 -16.54 25.38 -13.97
CA ARG A 143 -16.48 24.00 -14.48
C ARG A 143 -15.98 22.99 -13.44
N HIS A 144 -15.00 23.38 -12.61
CA HIS A 144 -14.48 22.53 -11.54
C HIS A 144 -15.56 22.18 -10.50
N ARG A 145 -16.45 23.12 -10.18
CA ARG A 145 -17.55 22.90 -9.23
C ARG A 145 -18.60 21.95 -9.80
N LEU A 146 -18.96 22.12 -11.07
CA LEU A 146 -19.87 21.20 -11.75
C LEU A 146 -19.26 19.81 -11.83
N LEU A 147 -17.99 19.72 -12.20
CA LEU A 147 -17.30 18.44 -12.30
C LEU A 147 -17.22 17.73 -10.95
N SER A 148 -16.90 18.43 -9.86
CA SER A 148 -16.88 17.81 -8.52
C SER A 148 -18.25 17.29 -8.07
N ILE A 149 -19.34 18.02 -8.39
CA ILE A 149 -20.71 17.56 -8.11
C ILE A 149 -21.05 16.31 -8.94
N LEU A 150 -20.67 16.28 -10.22
CA LEU A 150 -20.92 15.14 -11.09
C LEU A 150 -20.10 13.92 -10.68
N ILE A 151 -18.83 14.09 -10.29
CA ILE A 151 -17.99 13.02 -9.74
C ILE A 151 -18.64 12.46 -8.46
N GLY A 152 -19.04 13.32 -7.53
CA GLY A 152 -19.73 12.88 -6.31
C GLY A 152 -21.00 12.08 -6.62
N ARG A 153 -21.79 12.52 -7.59
CA ARG A 153 -23.01 11.83 -8.02
C ARG A 153 -22.72 10.44 -8.65
N GLU A 154 -21.66 10.34 -9.44
CA GLU A 154 -21.27 9.04 -10.01
C GLU A 154 -20.70 8.09 -8.95
N VAL A 155 -19.94 8.61 -7.99
CA VAL A 155 -19.47 7.85 -6.84
C VAL A 155 -20.66 7.33 -6.02
N ASP A 156 -21.61 8.18 -5.68
CA ASP A 156 -22.82 7.79 -4.94
C ASP A 156 -23.64 6.70 -5.67
N ARG A 157 -23.69 6.77 -7.00
CA ARG A 157 -24.41 5.79 -7.84
C ARG A 157 -23.86 4.38 -7.70
N TYR A 158 -22.53 4.24 -7.54
CA TYR A 158 -21.87 2.93 -7.40
C TYR A 158 -21.69 2.49 -5.95
N GLU A 159 -21.89 3.38 -4.98
CA GLU A 159 -21.64 3.09 -3.57
C GLU A 159 -22.88 2.66 -2.78
N SER A 160 -24.09 2.92 -3.29
CA SER A 160 -25.33 2.72 -2.52
C SER A 160 -26.23 1.65 -3.15
N ILE A 161 -26.48 0.56 -2.41
CA ILE A 161 -27.36 -0.54 -2.82
C ILE A 161 -28.56 -0.62 -1.87
N PRO A 162 -29.72 -0.06 -2.24
CA PRO A 162 -30.93 -0.13 -1.44
C PRO A 162 -31.46 -1.57 -1.28
N PRO A 163 -32.32 -1.81 -0.27
CA PRO A 163 -33.00 -3.08 -0.11
C PRO A 163 -33.72 -3.55 -1.37
N GLY A 164 -33.57 -4.82 -1.72
CA GLY A 164 -34.21 -5.45 -2.90
C GLY A 164 -33.55 -5.11 -4.24
N ARG A 165 -32.55 -4.24 -4.28
CA ARG A 165 -31.78 -3.92 -5.49
C ARG A 165 -30.57 -4.81 -5.64
N ASP A 166 -30.16 -4.99 -6.88
CA ASP A 166 -28.92 -5.65 -7.27
C ASP A 166 -27.95 -4.64 -7.90
N MET A 167 -26.68 -4.92 -7.73
CA MET A 167 -25.56 -4.20 -8.36
C MET A 167 -24.62 -5.22 -8.97
N ALA A 168 -24.10 -4.92 -10.15
CA ALA A 168 -23.15 -5.77 -10.86
C ALA A 168 -21.88 -4.99 -11.19
N TRP A 169 -20.73 -5.61 -10.95
CA TRP A 169 -19.43 -5.05 -11.27
C TRP A 169 -18.71 -6.00 -12.24
N PRO A 170 -18.17 -5.48 -13.35
CA PRO A 170 -17.34 -6.27 -14.26
C PRO A 170 -15.98 -6.55 -13.62
N PHE A 171 -15.49 -7.77 -13.83
CA PHE A 171 -14.16 -8.21 -13.42
C PHE A 171 -13.40 -8.70 -14.65
N PRO A 172 -12.06 -8.76 -14.59
CA PRO A 172 -11.26 -9.36 -15.66
C PRO A 172 -11.66 -10.83 -15.89
N ASP A 173 -11.66 -11.26 -17.15
CA ASP A 173 -11.98 -12.63 -17.52
C ASP A 173 -11.08 -13.67 -16.86
N GLU A 174 -9.86 -13.26 -16.48
CA GLU A 174 -8.90 -14.08 -15.74
C GLU A 174 -9.43 -14.49 -14.36
N ALA A 175 -10.13 -13.59 -13.65
CA ALA A 175 -10.76 -13.89 -12.35
C ALA A 175 -11.81 -15.00 -12.47
N ALA A 176 -12.38 -15.11 -13.65
CA ALA A 176 -13.43 -16.03 -13.98
C ALA A 176 -12.93 -17.40 -14.48
N SER A 177 -11.70 -17.49 -14.94
CA SER A 177 -11.11 -18.69 -15.54
C SER A 177 -10.68 -19.75 -14.52
N VAL A 178 -10.63 -19.42 -13.23
CA VAL A 178 -10.16 -20.31 -12.16
C VAL A 178 -11.19 -21.37 -11.84
N PRO A 179 -10.82 -22.66 -11.83
CA PRO A 179 -11.80 -23.77 -11.71
C PRO A 179 -12.40 -23.93 -10.31
N GLU A 180 -11.64 -23.62 -9.25
CA GLU A 180 -12.07 -23.84 -7.85
C GLU A 180 -11.43 -22.82 -6.88
N GLY A 181 -12.03 -22.67 -5.69
CA GLY A 181 -11.47 -21.88 -4.60
C GLY A 181 -11.63 -20.36 -4.74
N VAL A 182 -12.53 -19.91 -5.61
CA VAL A 182 -12.85 -18.49 -5.77
C VAL A 182 -13.59 -17.98 -4.54
N VAL A 183 -13.14 -16.84 -4.01
CA VAL A 183 -13.75 -16.19 -2.84
C VAL A 183 -14.07 -14.74 -3.19
N ALA A 184 -15.30 -14.31 -2.95
CA ALA A 184 -15.64 -12.90 -2.99
C ALA A 184 -15.36 -12.27 -1.63
N ARG A 185 -14.53 -11.22 -1.60
CA ARG A 185 -14.30 -10.41 -0.40
C ARG A 185 -15.07 -9.11 -0.54
N ILE A 186 -15.95 -8.85 0.41
CA ILE A 186 -16.74 -7.64 0.46
C ILE A 186 -16.50 -6.96 1.80
N ARG A 187 -16.02 -5.69 1.74
CA ARG A 187 -15.95 -4.79 2.89
C ARG A 187 -17.15 -3.86 2.80
N PHE A 188 -17.98 -3.81 3.82
CA PHE A 188 -19.17 -2.99 3.75
C PHE A 188 -19.29 -2.05 4.95
N SER A 189 -19.93 -0.92 4.71
CA SER A 189 -20.36 0.01 5.75
C SER A 189 -21.86 0.24 5.63
N THR A 190 -22.50 0.63 6.71
CA THR A 190 -23.90 1.06 6.68
C THR A 190 -23.98 2.56 6.89
N GLN A 191 -24.98 3.18 6.31
CA GLN A 191 -25.15 4.64 6.26
C GLN A 191 -25.10 5.35 7.63
N PHE A 192 -25.32 4.63 8.72
CA PHE A 192 -25.36 5.21 10.07
C PHE A 192 -24.35 4.61 11.04
N ASN A 193 -23.32 3.93 10.56
CA ASN A 193 -22.34 3.23 11.43
C ASN A 193 -22.99 2.31 12.48
N MET A 194 -24.24 1.95 12.28
CA MET A 194 -24.95 0.98 13.10
C MET A 194 -24.47 -0.42 12.74
N ARG A 195 -24.45 -1.32 13.71
CA ARG A 195 -24.23 -2.76 13.50
C ARG A 195 -25.40 -3.37 12.72
N ALA A 196 -25.60 -2.94 11.48
CA ALA A 196 -26.61 -3.51 10.62
C ALA A 196 -26.07 -4.80 10.00
N SER A 197 -26.88 -5.81 9.99
CA SER A 197 -26.55 -7.08 9.38
C SER A 197 -26.57 -6.99 7.87
N LEU A 198 -25.52 -7.47 7.21
CA LEU A 198 -25.50 -7.68 5.77
C LEU A 198 -26.27 -8.97 5.46
N SER A 199 -27.28 -8.86 4.60
CA SER A 199 -27.98 -10.01 4.03
C SER A 199 -28.09 -9.83 2.54
N GLY A 200 -27.70 -10.83 1.77
CA GLY A 200 -27.70 -10.74 0.32
C GLY A 200 -27.33 -12.04 -0.38
N VAL A 201 -27.35 -11.96 -1.69
CA VAL A 201 -26.88 -13.05 -2.55
C VAL A 201 -25.76 -12.49 -3.42
N VAL A 202 -24.63 -13.16 -3.37
CA VAL A 202 -23.48 -12.86 -4.22
C VAL A 202 -23.42 -13.90 -5.32
N THR A 203 -23.27 -13.45 -6.56
CA THR A 203 -23.11 -14.35 -7.71
C THR A 203 -21.96 -13.85 -8.61
N LEU A 204 -21.13 -14.77 -9.08
CA LEU A 204 -20.09 -14.52 -10.08
C LEU A 204 -20.19 -15.60 -11.15
N GLY A 205 -20.79 -15.28 -12.28
CA GLY A 205 -21.10 -16.26 -13.29
C GLY A 205 -21.95 -17.42 -12.72
N PRO A 206 -21.46 -18.69 -12.80
CA PRO A 206 -22.14 -19.85 -12.24
C PRO A 206 -21.99 -19.98 -10.70
N TRP A 207 -21.12 -19.22 -10.11
CA TRP A 207 -20.81 -19.28 -8.68
C TRP A 207 -21.80 -18.45 -7.88
N SER A 208 -22.34 -18.99 -6.79
CA SER A 208 -23.27 -18.27 -5.94
C SER A 208 -23.06 -18.58 -4.47
N ALA A 209 -23.33 -17.61 -3.62
CA ALA A 209 -23.37 -17.79 -2.19
C ALA A 209 -24.43 -16.88 -1.57
N VAL A 210 -25.07 -17.36 -0.51
CA VAL A 210 -26.05 -16.60 0.26
C VAL A 210 -25.37 -16.07 1.51
N VAL A 211 -25.44 -14.76 1.71
CA VAL A 211 -25.00 -14.08 2.93
C VAL A 211 -26.23 -13.81 3.78
N SER A 212 -26.23 -14.30 4.99
CA SER A 212 -27.35 -14.12 5.91
C SER A 212 -26.87 -13.58 7.23
N ASN A 213 -27.43 -12.45 7.62
CA ASN A 213 -27.33 -11.84 8.95
C ASN A 213 -25.89 -11.67 9.49
N ASN A 214 -24.99 -11.21 8.66
CA ASN A 214 -23.60 -11.00 9.05
C ASN A 214 -23.36 -9.56 9.46
N THR A 215 -22.75 -9.36 10.62
CA THR A 215 -22.39 -8.04 11.19
C THR A 215 -20.90 -7.72 11.04
N GLN A 216 -20.13 -8.55 10.35
CA GLN A 216 -18.70 -8.36 10.15
C GLN A 216 -18.44 -7.29 9.09
N SER A 217 -17.45 -6.44 9.34
CA SER A 217 -17.07 -5.38 8.39
C SER A 217 -16.37 -5.91 7.14
N VAL A 218 -15.74 -7.07 7.22
CA VAL A 218 -15.09 -7.77 6.11
C VAL A 218 -15.66 -9.17 6.01
N LEU A 219 -16.17 -9.51 4.86
CA LEU A 219 -16.78 -10.80 4.61
C LEU A 219 -16.07 -11.50 3.46
N GLU A 220 -15.52 -12.68 3.73
CA GLU A 220 -15.01 -13.61 2.72
C GLU A 220 -16.06 -14.68 2.46
N ILE A 221 -16.56 -14.70 1.24
CA ILE A 221 -17.65 -15.59 0.81
C ILE A 221 -17.06 -16.61 -0.16
N PRO A 222 -16.88 -17.87 0.24
CA PRO A 222 -16.50 -18.92 -0.69
C PRO A 222 -17.64 -19.11 -1.70
N LEU A 223 -17.31 -19.00 -2.97
CA LEU A 223 -18.27 -19.20 -4.05
C LEU A 223 -18.25 -20.66 -4.46
N SER A 224 -19.40 -21.30 -4.45
CA SER A 224 -19.56 -22.72 -4.85
C SER A 224 -20.08 -22.81 -6.28
N ARG A 225 -19.46 -23.66 -7.10
CA ARG A 225 -19.88 -23.90 -8.48
C ARG A 225 -20.99 -24.95 -8.51
N PRO A 226 -22.12 -24.69 -9.18
CA PRO A 226 -23.11 -25.75 -9.48
C PRO A 226 -22.49 -26.75 -10.46
N PRO A 227 -22.76 -28.05 -10.31
CA PRO A 227 -22.11 -29.13 -11.06
C PRO A 227 -22.36 -29.15 -12.58
N ASP A 228 -23.34 -28.41 -13.08
CA ASP A 228 -23.86 -28.60 -14.46
C ASP A 228 -23.71 -27.41 -15.42
N GLN A 229 -22.92 -26.37 -15.10
CA GLN A 229 -22.81 -25.22 -16.01
C GLN A 229 -21.48 -25.21 -16.78
N GLY A 230 -21.60 -25.24 -18.12
CA GLY A 230 -20.51 -25.21 -19.08
C GLY A 230 -19.71 -23.90 -19.10
N ALA A 231 -18.58 -23.94 -19.80
CA ALA A 231 -17.71 -22.79 -19.99
C ALA A 231 -18.38 -21.70 -20.84
N GLY A 232 -18.37 -20.48 -20.38
CA GLY A 232 -18.86 -19.31 -21.10
C GLY A 232 -19.80 -18.47 -20.21
N TRP A 233 -19.23 -17.63 -19.37
CA TRP A 233 -19.96 -16.81 -18.43
C TRP A 233 -19.41 -15.41 -18.33
N ASP A 234 -20.31 -14.51 -17.99
CA ASP A 234 -20.05 -13.10 -17.84
C ASP A 234 -19.24 -12.87 -16.54
N ALA A 235 -18.05 -12.35 -16.63
CA ALA A 235 -17.17 -12.05 -15.49
C ALA A 235 -17.70 -10.85 -14.68
N LYS A 236 -18.97 -10.95 -14.24
CA LYS A 236 -19.62 -9.92 -13.42
C LYS A 236 -19.98 -10.46 -12.06
N LEU A 237 -19.41 -9.84 -11.02
CA LEU A 237 -19.87 -10.07 -9.65
C LEU A 237 -21.15 -9.27 -9.43
N LYS A 238 -22.23 -9.98 -9.10
CA LYS A 238 -23.53 -9.38 -8.75
C LYS A 238 -23.76 -9.54 -7.26
N PHE A 239 -24.14 -8.47 -6.61
CA PHE A 239 -24.63 -8.49 -5.24
C PHE A 239 -26.07 -8.01 -5.20
N ARG A 240 -26.97 -8.83 -4.68
CA ARG A 240 -28.37 -8.49 -4.43
C ARG A 240 -28.58 -8.28 -2.95
N ASN A 241 -28.95 -7.07 -2.55
CA ASN A 241 -29.24 -6.76 -1.17
C ASN A 241 -30.63 -7.32 -0.79
N THR A 242 -30.67 -8.36 0.05
CA THR A 242 -31.92 -8.93 0.58
C THR A 242 -32.20 -8.42 2.00
N GLY A 243 -31.34 -7.59 2.55
CA GLY A 243 -31.47 -6.97 3.86
C GLY A 243 -32.50 -5.83 3.88
N LYS A 244 -32.69 -5.25 5.06
CA LYS A 244 -33.61 -4.12 5.30
C LYS A 244 -32.90 -2.76 5.20
N SER A 245 -31.56 -2.74 5.23
CA SER A 245 -30.75 -1.53 5.25
C SER A 245 -30.05 -1.32 3.92
N THR A 246 -29.85 -0.08 3.53
CA THR A 246 -28.98 0.27 2.40
C THR A 246 -27.53 -0.09 2.73
N VAL A 247 -26.91 -0.84 1.83
CA VAL A 247 -25.49 -1.21 1.92
C VAL A 247 -24.69 -0.21 1.13
N MET A 248 -23.61 0.30 1.72
CA MET A 248 -22.68 1.20 1.05
C MET A 248 -21.37 0.45 0.79
N LEU A 249 -20.98 0.43 -0.47
CA LEU A 249 -19.78 -0.24 -0.97
C LEU A 249 -19.04 0.69 -1.91
N ARG A 250 -17.74 0.84 -1.71
CA ARG A 250 -16.82 1.46 -2.68
C ARG A 250 -16.26 0.36 -3.56
N PRO A 251 -16.80 0.14 -4.78
CA PRO A 251 -16.52 -1.09 -5.53
C PRO A 251 -15.03 -1.36 -5.72
N ARG A 252 -14.22 -0.33 -6.01
CA ARG A 252 -12.77 -0.48 -6.22
C ARG A 252 -11.97 -0.84 -4.98
N ARG A 253 -12.51 -0.57 -3.79
CA ARG A 253 -11.81 -0.77 -2.52
C ARG A 253 -12.41 -1.90 -1.70
N ASP A 254 -13.73 -2.05 -1.82
CA ASP A 254 -14.51 -2.85 -0.89
C ASP A 254 -15.01 -4.15 -1.52
N VAL A 255 -14.88 -4.30 -2.85
CA VAL A 255 -15.33 -5.51 -3.58
C VAL A 255 -14.14 -6.11 -4.32
N GLU A 256 -13.74 -7.31 -3.92
CA GLU A 256 -12.59 -8.01 -4.47
C GLU A 256 -12.97 -9.45 -4.78
N VAL A 257 -12.41 -10.00 -5.85
CA VAL A 257 -12.44 -11.43 -6.14
C VAL A 257 -11.06 -12.00 -5.87
N LEU A 258 -11.02 -13.04 -5.06
CA LEU A 258 -9.79 -13.69 -4.63
C LEU A 258 -9.70 -15.07 -5.29
N THR A 259 -8.59 -15.36 -5.93
CA THR A 259 -8.31 -16.68 -6.51
C THR A 259 -7.07 -17.28 -5.86
N PRO A 260 -7.02 -18.60 -5.65
CA PRO A 260 -5.85 -19.26 -5.10
C PRO A 260 -4.61 -18.98 -5.97
N ALA A 261 -3.48 -18.69 -5.33
CA ALA A 261 -2.25 -18.42 -6.06
C ALA A 261 -1.08 -19.31 -5.58
N ASP A 262 -0.48 -18.95 -4.47
CA ASP A 262 0.74 -19.60 -3.98
C ASP A 262 0.65 -19.93 -2.48
N SER A 263 1.61 -20.74 -2.01
CA SER A 263 1.73 -21.04 -0.58
C SER A 263 2.05 -19.78 0.23
N PHE A 264 1.56 -19.73 1.48
CA PHE A 264 1.88 -18.65 2.42
C PHE A 264 3.40 -18.46 2.59
N GLY A 265 4.17 -19.54 2.66
CA GLY A 265 5.63 -19.48 2.84
C GLY A 265 6.34 -18.77 1.69
N MET A 266 5.92 -19.01 0.45
CA MET A 266 6.47 -18.32 -0.73
C MET A 266 6.11 -16.84 -0.73
N ASN A 267 4.87 -16.52 -0.38
CA ASN A 267 4.44 -15.12 -0.27
C ASN A 267 5.18 -14.39 0.86
N MET A 268 5.38 -15.04 1.99
CA MET A 268 6.16 -14.50 3.12
C MET A 268 7.61 -14.23 2.71
N LEU A 269 8.22 -15.11 1.90
CA LEU A 269 9.56 -14.90 1.36
C LEU A 269 9.60 -13.66 0.46
N ARG A 270 8.65 -13.52 -0.49
CA ARG A 270 8.56 -12.35 -1.39
C ARG A 270 8.39 -11.06 -0.59
N ALA A 271 7.45 -11.03 0.34
CA ALA A 271 7.21 -9.87 1.19
C ALA A 271 8.45 -9.52 2.05
N THR A 272 9.15 -10.53 2.56
CA THR A 272 10.40 -10.31 3.32
C THR A 272 11.49 -9.71 2.44
N CYS A 273 11.63 -10.16 1.19
CA CYS A 273 12.56 -9.57 0.21
C CYS A 273 12.18 -8.13 -0.14
N GLU A 274 10.91 -7.84 -0.33
CA GLU A 274 10.41 -6.50 -0.59
C GLU A 274 10.66 -5.56 0.60
N MET A 275 10.37 -5.99 1.84
CA MET A 275 10.73 -5.26 3.07
C MET A 275 12.23 -4.95 3.13
N LEU A 276 13.08 -5.90 2.72
CA LEU A 276 14.53 -5.71 2.70
C LEU A 276 14.96 -4.67 1.66
N CYS A 277 14.30 -4.61 0.50
CA CYS A 277 14.55 -3.59 -0.52
C CYS A 277 14.25 -2.18 0.02
N VAL A 278 13.09 -1.99 0.66
CA VAL A 278 12.70 -0.72 1.29
C VAL A 278 13.70 -0.32 2.40
N VAL A 279 14.09 -1.26 3.26
CA VAL A 279 15.08 -0.99 4.31
C VAL A 279 16.43 -0.60 3.73
N THR A 280 16.85 -1.22 2.61
CA THR A 280 18.09 -0.88 1.91
C THR A 280 18.07 0.57 1.42
N PHE A 281 16.96 0.99 0.80
CA PHE A 281 16.73 2.38 0.40
C PHE A 281 16.82 3.32 1.61
N LEU A 282 16.09 3.03 2.70
CA LEU A 282 16.08 3.86 3.91
C LEU A 282 17.48 3.99 4.53
N CYS A 283 18.26 2.93 4.57
CA CYS A 283 19.64 2.97 5.05
C CYS A 283 20.53 3.86 4.16
N ALA A 284 20.41 3.74 2.84
CA ALA A 284 21.15 4.58 1.90
C ALA A 284 20.76 6.06 2.02
N PHE A 285 19.45 6.33 2.17
CA PHE A 285 18.92 7.68 2.40
C PHE A 285 19.43 8.28 3.71
N GLY A 286 19.41 7.53 4.82
CA GLY A 286 19.97 7.94 6.10
C GLY A 286 21.46 8.24 6.03
N LEU A 287 22.24 7.41 5.33
CA LEU A 287 23.68 7.64 5.09
C LEU A 287 23.90 8.91 4.27
N PHE A 288 23.11 9.14 3.22
CA PHE A 288 23.18 10.38 2.44
C PHE A 288 22.91 11.62 3.30
N LEU A 289 21.82 11.64 4.07
CA LEU A 289 21.50 12.76 4.98
C LEU A 289 22.60 12.99 6.01
N SER A 290 23.20 11.91 6.53
CA SER A 290 24.31 11.97 7.48
C SER A 290 25.57 12.65 6.93
N THR A 291 25.78 12.60 5.61
CA THR A 291 26.88 13.34 4.96
C THR A 291 26.58 14.82 4.80
N ALA A 292 25.33 15.19 4.62
CA ALA A 292 24.90 16.56 4.34
C ALA A 292 24.65 17.38 5.62
N LEU A 293 24.00 16.76 6.62
CA LEU A 293 23.44 17.42 7.80
C LEU A 293 24.15 17.02 9.09
N SER A 294 23.90 17.75 10.18
CA SER A 294 24.29 17.33 11.53
C SER A 294 23.38 16.16 11.98
N ARG A 295 23.86 15.34 12.91
CA ARG A 295 23.15 14.14 13.36
C ARG A 295 21.68 14.39 13.76
N PRO A 296 21.35 15.35 14.65
CA PRO A 296 19.97 15.58 15.07
C PRO A 296 19.10 16.04 13.91
N VAL A 297 19.63 16.90 13.02
CA VAL A 297 18.92 17.41 11.85
C VAL A 297 18.68 16.28 10.83
N ALA A 298 19.68 15.43 10.60
CA ALA A 298 19.53 14.29 9.69
C ALA A 298 18.45 13.32 10.16
N VAL A 299 18.44 12.96 11.45
CA VAL A 299 17.40 12.08 12.03
C VAL A 299 16.01 12.73 11.93
N PHE A 300 15.90 14.02 12.30
CA PHE A 300 14.64 14.74 12.21
C PHE A 300 14.10 14.78 10.77
N THR A 301 14.96 15.18 9.82
CA THR A 301 14.61 15.24 8.39
C THR A 301 14.17 13.86 7.86
N ALA A 302 14.88 12.80 8.25
CA ALA A 302 14.56 11.44 7.84
C ALA A 302 13.20 10.98 8.37
N LEU A 303 12.90 11.27 9.64
CA LEU A 303 11.60 10.94 10.25
C LEU A 303 10.44 11.73 9.61
N VAL A 304 10.66 13.04 9.38
CA VAL A 304 9.66 13.86 8.68
C VAL A 304 9.42 13.34 7.27
N ALA A 305 10.47 13.00 6.52
CA ALA A 305 10.33 12.42 5.20
C ALA A 305 9.53 11.10 5.23
N LEU A 306 9.78 10.21 6.20
CA LEU A 306 9.04 8.98 6.38
C LEU A 306 7.53 9.23 6.63
N VAL A 307 7.21 10.16 7.55
CA VAL A 307 5.82 10.53 7.83
C VAL A 307 5.13 11.13 6.61
N VAL A 308 5.79 12.03 5.89
CA VAL A 308 5.24 12.65 4.68
C VAL A 308 5.00 11.59 3.59
N THR A 309 5.90 10.62 3.46
CA THR A 309 5.76 9.53 2.50
C THR A 309 4.53 8.66 2.78
N GLU A 310 4.31 8.31 4.04
CA GLU A 310 3.14 7.53 4.46
C GLU A 310 1.81 8.30 4.25
N MET A 311 1.84 9.63 4.38
CA MET A 311 0.65 10.46 4.19
C MET A 311 0.38 10.86 2.73
N ALA A 312 1.41 10.87 1.88
CA ALA A 312 1.32 11.34 0.50
C ALA A 312 0.25 10.62 -0.35
N PRO A 313 0.11 9.28 -0.32
CA PRO A 313 -0.92 8.59 -1.07
C PRO A 313 -2.34 9.05 -0.70
N ALA A 314 -2.63 9.17 0.59
CA ALA A 314 -3.94 9.60 1.07
C ALA A 314 -4.28 11.05 0.63
N VAL A 315 -3.28 11.93 0.57
CA VAL A 315 -3.45 13.29 0.06
C VAL A 315 -3.68 13.27 -1.44
N LEU A 316 -2.92 12.46 -2.19
CA LEU A 316 -3.06 12.40 -3.65
C LEU A 316 -4.40 11.79 -4.10
N GLU A 317 -4.94 10.83 -3.35
CA GLU A 317 -6.28 10.26 -3.60
C GLU A 317 -7.40 11.29 -3.47
N GLN A 318 -7.25 12.28 -2.59
CA GLN A 318 -8.26 13.34 -2.38
C GLN A 318 -8.29 14.39 -3.49
N TYR A 319 -7.20 14.53 -4.26
CA TYR A 319 -7.07 15.53 -5.31
C TYR A 319 -6.90 14.88 -6.68
N PRO A 320 -7.97 14.50 -7.36
CA PRO A 320 -7.89 13.96 -8.72
C PRO A 320 -7.22 14.96 -9.67
N GLU A 321 -6.45 14.46 -10.63
CA GLU A 321 -5.61 15.23 -11.56
C GLU A 321 -6.33 16.28 -12.39
N THR A 322 -7.64 16.24 -12.38
CA THR A 322 -8.54 16.91 -13.33
C THR A 322 -9.16 18.19 -12.83
N LEU A 323 -8.90 18.56 -11.58
CA LEU A 323 -9.44 19.79 -11.02
C LEU A 323 -8.60 21.00 -11.46
N ASP A 324 -9.27 22.05 -12.00
CA ASP A 324 -8.68 23.36 -12.18
C ASP A 324 -8.49 24.02 -10.81
N LEU A 325 -7.39 23.63 -10.15
CA LEU A 325 -7.03 24.11 -8.84
C LEU A 325 -6.44 25.52 -8.90
N PRO A 326 -6.66 26.37 -7.89
CA PRO A 326 -5.95 27.62 -7.74
C PRO A 326 -4.44 27.39 -7.69
N LEU A 327 -3.67 28.39 -8.04
CA LEU A 327 -2.19 28.26 -8.21
C LEU A 327 -1.50 27.71 -6.97
N SER A 328 -1.94 28.11 -5.77
CA SER A 328 -1.45 27.62 -4.47
C SER A 328 -1.57 26.09 -4.35
N ASP A 329 -2.75 25.57 -4.70
CA ASP A 329 -3.06 24.16 -4.54
C ASP A 329 -2.36 23.32 -5.62
N ARG A 330 -2.17 23.88 -6.82
CA ARG A 330 -1.35 23.27 -7.89
C ARG A 330 0.10 23.12 -7.46
N ILE A 331 0.67 24.15 -6.81
CA ILE A 331 2.04 24.08 -6.28
C ILE A 331 2.11 23.02 -5.17
N GLY A 332 1.16 23.01 -4.25
CA GLY A 332 1.07 21.99 -3.19
C GLY A 332 0.98 20.58 -3.75
N LEU A 333 0.12 20.37 -4.75
CA LEU A 333 -0.05 19.09 -5.43
C LEU A 333 1.23 18.66 -6.18
N TRP A 334 1.91 19.61 -6.85
CA TRP A 334 3.16 19.35 -7.55
C TRP A 334 4.28 18.96 -6.59
N LEU A 335 4.38 19.65 -5.45
CA LEU A 335 5.29 19.29 -4.36
C LEU A 335 4.98 17.91 -3.79
N SER A 336 3.70 17.62 -3.50
CA SER A 336 3.27 16.30 -3.00
C SER A 336 3.60 15.17 -3.99
N ARG A 337 3.40 15.40 -5.30
CA ARG A 337 3.80 14.45 -6.35
C ARG A 337 5.31 14.29 -6.44
N GLY A 338 6.05 15.38 -6.33
CA GLY A 338 7.51 15.35 -6.30
C GLY A 338 8.04 14.54 -5.12
N VAL A 339 7.45 14.73 -3.94
CA VAL A 339 7.76 13.93 -2.74
C VAL A 339 7.36 12.49 -2.95
N ALA A 340 6.13 12.21 -3.41
CA ALA A 340 5.67 10.84 -3.67
C ALA A 340 6.55 10.11 -4.69
N PHE A 341 6.98 10.80 -5.76
CA PHE A 341 7.92 10.26 -6.73
C PHE A 341 9.30 9.99 -6.12
N ALA A 342 9.84 10.94 -5.34
CA ALA A 342 11.14 10.78 -4.70
C ALA A 342 11.15 9.69 -3.60
N THR A 343 9.97 9.39 -3.04
CA THR A 343 9.78 8.41 -1.97
C THR A 343 8.96 7.19 -2.42
N SER A 344 8.74 7.01 -3.73
CA SER A 344 7.99 5.89 -4.29
C SER A 344 8.54 4.53 -3.86
N ALA A 345 9.85 4.46 -3.59
CA ALA A 345 10.51 3.33 -2.98
C ALA A 345 9.92 2.88 -1.62
N VAL A 346 9.32 3.80 -0.88
CA VAL A 346 8.73 3.52 0.44
C VAL A 346 7.21 3.48 0.37
N SER A 347 6.58 4.35 -0.43
CA SER A 347 5.13 4.48 -0.52
C SER A 347 4.45 3.49 -1.46
N GLY A 348 5.19 2.92 -2.42
CA GLY A 348 4.66 1.95 -3.38
C GLY A 348 4.43 0.57 -2.77
N PRO A 349 5.49 -0.08 -2.25
CA PRO A 349 5.39 -1.41 -1.65
C PRO A 349 4.63 -1.41 -0.32
N GLN A 350 3.64 -2.29 -0.18
CA GLN A 350 2.90 -2.47 1.08
C GLN A 350 2.96 -3.95 1.57
N PRO A 351 4.16 -4.54 1.72
CA PRO A 351 4.32 -5.97 1.96
C PRO A 351 3.64 -6.46 3.25
N VAL A 352 3.54 -5.61 4.27
CA VAL A 352 2.82 -5.93 5.51
C VAL A 352 1.32 -5.97 5.29
N SER A 353 0.76 -5.03 4.51
CA SER A 353 -0.65 -5.00 4.18
C SER A 353 -1.04 -6.21 3.34
N ASP A 354 -0.24 -6.52 2.33
CA ASP A 354 -0.48 -7.63 1.41
C ASP A 354 -0.42 -8.98 2.13
N LEU A 355 0.57 -9.18 3.00
CA LEU A 355 0.61 -10.36 3.87
C LEU A 355 -0.61 -10.45 4.80
N ALA A 356 -1.00 -9.33 5.41
CA ALA A 356 -2.10 -9.29 6.36
C ALA A 356 -3.45 -9.59 5.69
N THR A 357 -3.66 -9.07 4.49
CA THR A 357 -4.87 -9.32 3.70
C THR A 357 -4.85 -10.66 2.96
N GLY A 358 -3.73 -11.40 3.01
CA GLY A 358 -3.56 -12.68 2.31
C GLY A 358 -3.39 -12.51 0.79
N THR A 359 -3.02 -11.31 0.33
CA THR A 359 -2.77 -11.04 -1.07
C THR A 359 -1.37 -11.49 -1.48
N CYS A 360 -1.22 -11.96 -2.71
CA CYS A 360 0.08 -12.34 -3.24
C CYS A 360 0.90 -11.12 -3.62
N VAL A 361 2.12 -11.06 -3.13
CA VAL A 361 3.14 -10.16 -3.66
C VAL A 361 3.56 -10.65 -5.04
N GLU A 362 3.38 -9.83 -6.06
CA GLU A 362 3.74 -10.18 -7.43
C GLU A 362 5.26 -10.18 -7.65
N TRP A 363 5.75 -11.10 -8.48
CA TRP A 363 7.16 -11.13 -8.87
C TRP A 363 7.60 -9.89 -9.64
N SER A 364 6.70 -9.29 -10.41
CA SER A 364 6.91 -8.03 -11.13
C SER A 364 7.16 -6.87 -10.18
N ALA A 365 6.34 -6.75 -9.13
CA ALA A 365 6.49 -5.73 -8.08
C ALA A 365 7.80 -5.93 -7.31
N LEU A 366 8.11 -7.16 -6.89
CA LEU A 366 9.38 -7.49 -6.24
C LEU A 366 10.58 -7.20 -7.14
N GLY A 367 10.51 -7.53 -8.45
CA GLY A 367 11.58 -7.23 -9.42
C GLY A 367 11.82 -5.73 -9.56
N HIS A 368 10.75 -4.95 -9.63
CA HIS A 368 10.82 -3.48 -9.66
C HIS A 368 11.43 -2.92 -8.37
N ALA A 369 10.95 -3.35 -7.19
CA ALA A 369 11.50 -2.93 -5.90
C ALA A 369 12.99 -3.30 -5.76
N ALA A 370 13.38 -4.51 -6.16
CA ALA A 370 14.78 -4.93 -6.14
C ALA A 370 15.68 -4.06 -7.03
N LEU A 371 15.22 -3.72 -8.23
CA LEU A 371 15.98 -2.88 -9.14
C LEU A 371 16.04 -1.43 -8.68
N VAL A 372 14.90 -0.84 -8.36
CA VAL A 372 14.80 0.59 -8.04
C VAL A 372 15.26 0.87 -6.62
N ASP A 373 14.71 0.15 -5.63
CA ASP A 373 14.86 0.49 -4.21
C ASP A 373 16.12 -0.13 -3.60
N ALA A 374 16.54 -1.31 -4.06
CA ALA A 374 17.75 -1.93 -3.52
C ALA A 374 19.02 -1.62 -4.32
N VAL A 375 18.92 -1.24 -5.61
CA VAL A 375 20.10 -0.99 -6.46
C VAL A 375 20.19 0.45 -6.92
N VAL A 376 19.26 0.93 -7.75
CA VAL A 376 19.41 2.23 -8.44
C VAL A 376 19.40 3.40 -7.46
N ALA A 377 18.39 3.49 -6.61
CA ALA A 377 18.27 4.61 -5.67
C ALA A 377 19.41 4.64 -4.64
N PRO A 378 19.83 3.52 -4.00
CA PRO A 378 21.00 3.49 -3.15
C PRO A 378 22.30 3.91 -3.87
N LEU A 379 22.51 3.45 -5.10
CA LEU A 379 23.71 3.84 -5.88
C LEU A 379 23.73 5.34 -6.16
N VAL A 380 22.60 5.93 -6.54
CA VAL A 380 22.50 7.40 -6.75
C VAL A 380 22.76 8.16 -5.47
N LEU A 381 22.09 7.78 -4.37
CA LEU A 381 22.25 8.44 -3.07
C LEU A 381 23.69 8.35 -2.53
N LEU A 382 24.30 7.17 -2.62
CA LEU A 382 25.69 6.98 -2.17
C LEU A 382 26.69 7.70 -3.08
N SER A 383 26.42 7.81 -4.38
CA SER A 383 27.27 8.57 -5.31
C SER A 383 27.23 10.07 -4.97
N LEU A 384 26.03 10.61 -4.70
CA LEU A 384 25.86 11.98 -4.23
C LEU A 384 26.54 12.20 -2.86
N ALA A 385 26.40 11.26 -1.93
CA ALA A 385 27.06 11.29 -0.64
C ALA A 385 28.60 11.30 -0.79
N ALA A 386 29.14 10.43 -1.63
CA ALA A 386 30.58 10.36 -1.91
C ALA A 386 31.09 11.65 -2.55
N TYR A 387 30.33 12.26 -3.45
CA TYR A 387 30.64 13.56 -4.03
C TYR A 387 30.71 14.65 -2.96
N LEU A 388 29.70 14.72 -2.07
CA LEU A 388 29.69 15.70 -0.97
C LEU A 388 30.88 15.53 -0.02
N VAL A 389 31.26 14.31 0.33
CA VAL A 389 32.41 14.00 1.17
C VAL A 389 33.69 14.48 0.48
N ARG A 390 33.90 14.20 -0.82
CA ARG A 390 35.05 14.63 -1.58
C ARG A 390 35.15 16.15 -1.67
N ARG A 391 34.06 16.84 -1.99
CA ARG A 391 34.00 18.32 -2.08
C ARG A 391 34.41 19.00 -0.76
N ARG A 392 33.92 18.46 0.36
CA ARG A 392 34.28 18.99 1.69
C ARG A 392 35.75 18.74 2.03
N ALA A 393 36.29 17.58 1.69
CA ALA A 393 37.70 17.26 1.91
C ALA A 393 38.63 18.15 1.06
N SER A 394 38.24 18.56 -0.14
CA SER A 394 39.01 19.53 -0.94
C SER A 394 38.95 20.96 -0.36
N ALA A 395 37.78 21.40 0.13
CA ALA A 395 37.61 22.73 0.74
C ALA A 395 38.36 22.91 2.06
N SER A 396 38.69 21.84 2.77
CA SER A 396 39.47 21.90 4.01
C SER A 396 41.02 21.93 3.79
N ARG A 397 41.46 21.75 2.54
CA ARG A 397 42.89 21.77 2.15
C ARG A 397 43.35 23.09 1.56
N GLY A 398 42.44 23.98 1.19
CA GLY A 398 42.71 25.37 0.77
C GLY A 398 42.44 26.36 1.91
#